data_216ed73238618c91f49128c4eca5488b
#
_entry.id   216ed73238618c91f49128c4eca5488b
#
_cell.length_a   1.000
_cell.length_b   1.000
_cell.length_c   1.000
_cell.angle_alpha   90.00
_cell.angle_beta   90.00
_cell.angle_gamma   90.00
#
_symmetry.space_group_name_H-M   'P 1'
#
loop_
_entity.id
_entity.type
_entity.pdbx_description
1 polymer ?
#
loop_
_entity_poly.entity_id
_entity_poly.type
_entity_poly.pdbx_seq_one_letter_code
_entity_poly.pdbx_strand_id
1 'polypeptide(L)'
;MQQAVLVLAAGTTCLAARTHRLTVSNVPRWVPTRRLLGDGWRADGDAWTAELTTRDACDVAASIRGVGLDGRKLLLEATPKLPRPAVRAARLEDARRRRTTSPGFTRRGARVDAEGKWSLTPERLANEIADKVPAGSSVFDCCCGCGGNAIAFARRCAVTAIDVSSDRVALARRNAKIYGVDVRIDVGDALRDERTADVLFVDAPWGREWDKERTDLDSLPLLRDVLATAPGRFKRVLAKVPPSFATAAVPGAAAEAFFGHESGDARRVKFVLLDLVL
;
A
#
# COMPACT_ATOMS: atom_id res chain seq x y z
N MET A 1 8.68 -70.69 -28.47
CA MET A 1 8.14 -69.38 -28.94
C MET A 1 8.05 -68.46 -27.74
N GLN A 2 9.09 -67.60 -27.51
CA GLN A 2 9.09 -66.59 -26.48
C GLN A 2 8.86 -65.23 -27.17
N GLN A 3 7.74 -64.61 -26.83
CA GLN A 3 7.44 -63.24 -27.26
C GLN A 3 8.23 -62.29 -26.39
N ALA A 4 9.12 -61.52 -27.00
CA ALA A 4 9.78 -60.37 -26.36
C ALA A 4 8.80 -59.17 -26.32
N VAL A 5 8.45 -58.76 -25.12
CA VAL A 5 7.71 -57.51 -24.90
C VAL A 5 8.69 -56.35 -24.96
N LEU A 6 8.56 -55.54 -25.99
CA LEU A 6 9.32 -54.31 -26.15
C LEU A 6 8.70 -53.23 -25.26
N VAL A 7 9.33 -52.91 -24.13
CA VAL A 7 8.96 -51.79 -23.30
C VAL A 7 9.53 -50.52 -23.94
N LEU A 8 8.68 -49.74 -24.58
CA LEU A 8 9.00 -48.37 -25.02
C LEU A 8 9.13 -47.49 -23.79
N ALA A 9 10.37 -47.17 -23.39
CA ALA A 9 10.66 -46.11 -22.46
C ALA A 9 10.26 -44.77 -23.11
N ALA A 10 9.14 -44.22 -22.68
CA ALA A 10 8.77 -42.84 -23.01
C ALA A 10 9.80 -41.90 -22.41
N GLY A 11 10.75 -41.47 -23.23
CA GLY A 11 11.69 -40.41 -22.88
C GLY A 11 10.93 -39.13 -22.57
N THR A 12 10.78 -38.81 -21.29
CA THR A 12 10.35 -37.49 -20.83
C THR A 12 11.47 -36.52 -21.15
N THR A 13 11.47 -35.97 -22.36
CA THR A 13 12.28 -34.80 -22.66
C THR A 13 11.79 -33.66 -21.74
N CYS A 14 12.56 -33.44 -20.69
CA CYS A 14 12.42 -32.22 -19.88
C CYS A 14 12.63 -31.03 -20.82
N LEU A 15 11.55 -30.50 -21.39
CA LEU A 15 11.60 -29.21 -22.11
C LEU A 15 12.13 -28.21 -21.10
N ALA A 16 13.37 -27.77 -21.29
CA ALA A 16 13.95 -26.69 -20.49
C ALA A 16 12.95 -25.54 -20.46
N ALA A 17 12.51 -25.16 -19.27
CA ALA A 17 11.53 -24.11 -19.12
C ALA A 17 12.05 -22.85 -19.83
N ARG A 18 11.28 -22.37 -20.81
CA ARG A 18 11.68 -21.16 -21.55
C ARG A 18 11.84 -20.02 -20.59
N THR A 19 13.01 -19.38 -20.60
CA THR A 19 13.32 -18.21 -19.80
C THR A 19 13.15 -16.92 -20.59
N HIS A 20 12.93 -15.83 -19.88
CA HIS A 20 12.80 -14.50 -20.41
C HIS A 20 13.65 -13.55 -19.58
N ARG A 21 14.44 -12.72 -20.24
CA ARG A 21 15.07 -11.57 -19.59
C ARG A 21 14.01 -10.48 -19.47
N LEU A 22 13.72 -10.08 -18.24
CA LEU A 22 12.83 -8.97 -17.94
C LEU A 22 13.64 -7.76 -17.52
N THR A 23 13.14 -6.59 -17.93
CA THR A 23 13.62 -5.30 -17.47
C THR A 23 12.44 -4.50 -16.95
N VAL A 24 12.51 -4.04 -15.70
CA VAL A 24 11.50 -3.16 -15.07
C VAL A 24 12.14 -1.83 -14.76
N SER A 25 11.58 -0.76 -15.34
CA SER A 25 12.05 0.61 -15.16
C SER A 25 11.08 1.42 -14.29
N ASN A 26 11.54 2.57 -13.79
CA ASN A 26 10.80 3.50 -12.94
C ASN A 26 10.43 2.95 -11.55
N VAL A 27 11.17 1.98 -11.03
CA VAL A 27 11.03 1.55 -9.64
C VAL A 27 11.84 2.50 -8.76
N PRO A 28 11.21 3.28 -7.85
CA PRO A 28 11.94 4.19 -6.99
C PRO A 28 12.93 3.45 -6.09
N ARG A 29 14.09 4.04 -5.82
CA ARG A 29 15.15 3.39 -5.03
C ARG A 29 14.77 3.09 -3.58
N TRP A 30 13.82 3.85 -3.02
CA TRP A 30 13.29 3.64 -1.68
C TRP A 30 12.24 2.51 -1.59
N VAL A 31 11.78 1.97 -2.73
CA VAL A 31 10.84 0.83 -2.76
C VAL A 31 11.61 -0.48 -2.65
N PRO A 32 11.32 -1.35 -1.67
CA PRO A 32 11.97 -2.65 -1.54
C PRO A 32 11.62 -3.57 -2.73
N THR A 33 12.53 -3.66 -3.69
CA THR A 33 12.36 -4.38 -4.96
C THR A 33 11.98 -5.83 -4.76
N ARG A 34 12.57 -6.50 -3.75
CA ARG A 34 12.24 -7.88 -3.39
C ARG A 34 10.77 -8.06 -3.04
N ARG A 35 10.16 -7.09 -2.35
CA ARG A 35 8.72 -7.11 -2.03
C ARG A 35 7.86 -6.89 -3.28
N LEU A 36 8.28 -5.97 -4.16
CA LEU A 36 7.54 -5.60 -5.36
C LEU A 36 7.65 -6.66 -6.46
N LEU A 37 8.87 -7.06 -6.80
CA LEU A 37 9.18 -7.89 -7.96
C LEU A 37 9.49 -9.36 -7.60
N GLY A 38 9.86 -9.65 -6.34
CA GLY A 38 10.34 -10.94 -5.88
C GLY A 38 11.86 -11.06 -5.87
N ASP A 39 12.35 -12.29 -5.76
CA ASP A 39 13.78 -12.58 -5.72
C ASP A 39 14.43 -12.62 -7.11
N GLY A 40 15.76 -12.54 -7.17
CA GLY A 40 16.55 -12.73 -8.38
C GLY A 40 16.73 -11.51 -9.27
N TRP A 41 16.25 -10.34 -8.86
CA TRP A 41 16.41 -9.09 -9.59
C TRP A 41 17.74 -8.41 -9.27
N ARG A 42 18.37 -7.84 -10.30
CA ARG A 42 19.63 -7.10 -10.21
C ARG A 42 19.42 -5.68 -10.73
N ALA A 43 20.05 -4.71 -10.07
CA ALA A 43 20.05 -3.35 -10.55
C ALA A 43 20.89 -3.25 -11.85
N ASP A 44 20.38 -2.51 -12.83
CA ASP A 44 21.03 -2.24 -14.11
C ASP A 44 20.73 -0.77 -14.47
N GLY A 45 21.62 0.13 -14.06
CA GLY A 45 21.39 1.58 -14.13
C GLY A 45 20.14 2.01 -13.33
N ASP A 46 19.17 2.60 -14.02
CA ASP A 46 17.89 3.03 -13.45
C ASP A 46 16.77 1.97 -13.57
N ALA A 47 17.12 0.76 -13.98
CA ALA A 47 16.20 -0.35 -14.15
C ALA A 47 16.59 -1.55 -13.28
N TRP A 48 15.71 -2.54 -13.24
CA TRP A 48 15.93 -3.83 -12.61
C TRP A 48 15.77 -4.94 -13.64
N THR A 49 16.71 -5.90 -13.66
CA THR A 49 16.70 -7.00 -14.61
C THR A 49 16.70 -8.35 -13.91
N ALA A 50 16.03 -9.34 -14.50
CA ALA A 50 16.03 -10.74 -14.05
C ALA A 50 15.81 -11.71 -15.21
N GLU A 51 16.37 -12.93 -15.07
CA GLU A 51 16.06 -14.06 -15.93
C GLU A 51 14.99 -14.93 -15.22
N LEU A 52 13.81 -15.01 -15.79
CA LEU A 52 12.68 -15.67 -15.16
C LEU A 52 12.05 -16.71 -16.10
N THR A 53 11.44 -17.75 -15.52
CA THR A 53 10.61 -18.68 -16.30
C THR A 53 9.42 -17.95 -16.92
N THR A 54 8.83 -18.49 -17.97
CA THR A 54 7.63 -17.91 -18.60
C THR A 54 6.52 -17.65 -17.58
N ARG A 55 6.33 -18.54 -16.62
CA ARG A 55 5.31 -18.42 -15.57
C ARG A 55 5.60 -17.22 -14.67
N ASP A 56 6.79 -17.17 -14.07
CA ASP A 56 7.17 -16.11 -13.14
C ASP A 56 7.21 -14.73 -13.82
N ALA A 57 7.70 -14.69 -15.06
CA ALA A 57 7.70 -13.50 -15.90
C ALA A 57 6.29 -12.95 -16.17
N CYS A 58 5.33 -13.84 -16.45
CA CYS A 58 3.93 -13.47 -16.66
C CYS A 58 3.26 -13.01 -15.35
N ASP A 59 3.60 -13.63 -14.21
CA ASP A 59 3.10 -13.21 -12.89
C ASP A 59 3.60 -11.80 -12.51
N VAL A 60 4.87 -11.49 -12.76
CA VAL A 60 5.40 -10.13 -12.60
C VAL A 60 4.68 -9.15 -13.53
N ALA A 61 4.55 -9.49 -14.81
CA ALA A 61 3.87 -8.64 -15.79
C ALA A 61 2.40 -8.37 -15.43
N ALA A 62 1.72 -9.32 -14.78
CA ALA A 62 0.36 -9.15 -14.29
C ALA A 62 0.29 -8.25 -13.05
N SER A 63 1.22 -8.40 -12.11
CA SER A 63 1.21 -7.70 -10.83
C SER A 63 1.52 -6.21 -10.94
N ILE A 64 2.44 -5.81 -11.83
CA ILE A 64 2.88 -4.40 -12.00
C ILE A 64 2.13 -3.64 -13.09
N ARG A 65 1.21 -4.29 -13.80
CA ARG A 65 0.47 -3.63 -14.89
C ARG A 65 -0.37 -2.47 -14.39
N GLY A 66 -0.15 -1.29 -14.99
CA GLY A 66 -0.89 -0.06 -14.64
C GLY A 66 -0.61 0.43 -13.23
N VAL A 67 0.51 0.03 -12.65
CA VAL A 67 0.98 0.52 -11.35
C VAL A 67 1.85 1.74 -11.59
N GLY A 68 1.47 2.85 -10.98
CA GLY A 68 2.31 4.03 -10.80
C GLY A 68 2.96 4.02 -9.42
N LEU A 69 4.21 4.41 -9.36
CA LEU A 69 4.95 4.65 -8.13
C LEU A 69 5.73 5.95 -8.27
N ASP A 70 5.69 6.80 -7.25
CA ASP A 70 6.42 8.07 -7.22
C ASP A 70 6.17 8.95 -8.46
N GLY A 71 4.92 9.06 -8.86
CA GLY A 71 4.49 9.85 -10.01
C GLY A 71 4.89 9.28 -11.37
N ARG A 72 5.39 8.03 -11.44
CA ARG A 72 5.84 7.39 -12.68
C ARG A 72 5.22 6.01 -12.83
N LYS A 73 4.80 5.69 -14.05
CA LYS A 73 4.32 4.36 -14.41
C LYS A 73 5.46 3.36 -14.49
N LEU A 74 5.30 2.18 -13.88
CA LEU A 74 6.24 1.08 -14.06
C LEU A 74 6.18 0.57 -15.50
N LEU A 75 7.35 0.44 -16.14
CA LEU A 75 7.49 -0.11 -17.48
C LEU A 75 8.12 -1.49 -17.40
N LEU A 76 7.62 -2.43 -18.21
CA LEU A 76 8.15 -3.78 -18.29
C LEU A 76 8.47 -4.13 -19.74
N GLU A 77 9.70 -4.57 -19.96
CA GLU A 77 10.16 -5.17 -21.21
C GLU A 77 10.53 -6.63 -20.98
N ALA A 78 10.34 -7.48 -21.99
CA ALA A 78 10.69 -8.90 -21.93
C ALA A 78 11.29 -9.38 -23.23
N THR A 79 12.45 -10.08 -23.14
CA THR A 79 13.13 -10.68 -24.26
C THR A 79 13.41 -12.16 -23.98
N PRO A 80 12.89 -13.09 -24.80
CA PRO A 80 11.89 -12.88 -25.85
C PRO A 80 10.55 -12.39 -25.31
N LYS A 81 9.67 -11.85 -26.17
CA LYS A 81 8.33 -11.37 -25.76
C LYS A 81 7.53 -12.45 -25.06
N LEU A 82 6.80 -12.09 -24.01
CA LEU A 82 5.93 -12.99 -23.27
C LEU A 82 4.76 -13.48 -24.14
N PRO A 83 4.40 -14.77 -24.08
CA PRO A 83 3.26 -15.32 -24.81
C PRO A 83 1.94 -14.67 -24.35
N ARG A 84 1.19 -14.05 -25.27
CA ARG A 84 -0.09 -13.40 -24.95
C ARG A 84 -1.07 -14.26 -24.14
N PRO A 85 -1.28 -15.57 -24.47
CA PRO A 85 -2.17 -16.43 -23.69
C PRO A 85 -1.70 -16.61 -22.24
N ALA A 86 -0.39 -16.78 -21.99
CA ALA A 86 0.18 -16.93 -20.65
C ALA A 86 0.02 -15.65 -19.82
N VAL A 87 0.26 -14.47 -20.41
CA VAL A 87 0.02 -13.18 -19.76
C VAL A 87 -1.46 -13.01 -19.41
N ARG A 88 -2.38 -13.43 -20.29
CA ARG A 88 -3.83 -13.37 -20.02
C ARG A 88 -4.21 -14.30 -18.86
N ALA A 89 -3.69 -15.52 -18.82
CA ALA A 89 -3.92 -16.46 -17.72
C ALA A 89 -3.39 -15.91 -16.38
N ALA A 90 -2.17 -15.38 -16.36
CA ALA A 90 -1.58 -14.76 -15.17
C ALA A 90 -2.41 -13.58 -14.65
N ARG A 91 -2.98 -12.76 -15.54
CA ARG A 91 -3.88 -11.65 -15.15
C ARG A 91 -5.18 -12.14 -14.50
N LEU A 92 -5.77 -13.22 -15.02
CA LEU A 92 -6.97 -13.80 -14.42
C LEU A 92 -6.67 -14.38 -13.04
N GLU A 93 -5.53 -15.03 -12.89
CA GLU A 93 -5.08 -15.57 -11.62
C GLU A 93 -4.75 -14.46 -10.62
N ASP A 94 -4.06 -13.41 -11.04
CA ASP A 94 -3.83 -12.23 -10.22
C ASP A 94 -5.15 -11.59 -9.76
N ALA A 95 -6.13 -11.46 -10.65
CA ALA A 95 -7.45 -10.94 -10.31
C ALA A 95 -8.22 -11.81 -9.30
N ARG A 96 -8.03 -13.15 -9.34
CA ARG A 96 -8.59 -14.07 -8.33
C ARG A 96 -7.89 -13.90 -6.99
N ARG A 97 -6.56 -13.88 -6.97
CA ARG A 97 -5.75 -13.67 -5.75
C ARG A 97 -6.08 -12.35 -5.06
N ARG A 98 -6.45 -11.30 -5.81
CA ARG A 98 -6.87 -9.98 -5.29
C ARG A 98 -8.06 -10.02 -4.33
N ARG A 99 -8.79 -11.12 -4.27
CA ARG A 99 -9.91 -11.32 -3.32
C ARG A 99 -9.41 -11.60 -1.90
N THR A 100 -8.19 -12.11 -1.75
CA THR A 100 -7.54 -12.37 -0.45
C THR A 100 -6.61 -11.20 -0.15
N THR A 101 -7.08 -10.24 0.62
CA THR A 101 -6.34 -9.04 1.00
C THR A 101 -6.27 -8.92 2.50
N SER A 102 -5.28 -8.15 2.98
CA SER A 102 -5.12 -7.86 4.40
C SER A 102 -6.42 -7.29 4.98
N PRO A 103 -6.94 -7.88 6.08
CA PRO A 103 -8.21 -7.47 6.65
C PRO A 103 -8.14 -6.06 7.24
N GLY A 104 -9.28 -5.37 7.22
CA GLY A 104 -9.49 -4.13 7.94
C GLY A 104 -9.48 -4.37 9.45
N PHE A 105 -10.59 -4.16 10.13
CA PHE A 105 -10.73 -4.55 11.54
C PHE A 105 -10.78 -6.08 11.70
N THR A 106 -10.04 -6.62 12.69
CA THR A 106 -10.02 -8.06 13.01
C THR A 106 -10.93 -8.41 14.19
N ARG A 107 -11.27 -7.44 15.05
CA ARG A 107 -12.16 -7.69 16.19
C ARG A 107 -13.63 -7.77 15.77
N ARG A 108 -14.29 -8.83 16.22
CA ARG A 108 -15.73 -9.03 16.01
C ARG A 108 -16.53 -7.84 16.55
N GLY A 109 -17.47 -7.34 15.75
CA GLY A 109 -18.35 -6.24 16.11
C GLY A 109 -17.87 -4.86 15.70
N ALA A 110 -16.59 -4.71 15.28
CA ALA A 110 -16.12 -3.49 14.65
C ALA A 110 -16.84 -3.27 13.31
N ARG A 111 -17.14 -2.02 12.98
CA ARG A 111 -17.95 -1.66 11.81
C ARG A 111 -17.30 -0.55 11.00
N VAL A 112 -17.59 -0.56 9.72
CA VAL A 112 -17.22 0.48 8.76
C VAL A 112 -18.44 0.87 7.93
N ASP A 113 -18.45 2.08 7.41
CA ASP A 113 -19.41 2.54 6.40
C ASP A 113 -19.08 1.99 4.99
N ALA A 114 -19.82 2.41 3.99
CA ALA A 114 -19.61 1.97 2.62
C ALA A 114 -18.25 2.39 2.08
N GLU A 115 -17.75 3.56 2.45
CA GLU A 115 -16.43 4.06 2.05
C GLU A 115 -15.31 3.36 2.84
N GLY A 116 -15.47 3.16 4.14
CA GLY A 116 -14.51 2.46 4.98
C GLY A 116 -14.21 1.03 4.52
N LYS A 117 -15.12 0.39 3.77
CA LYS A 117 -14.86 -0.94 3.19
C LYS A 117 -13.65 -0.98 2.24
N TRP A 118 -13.30 0.15 1.64
CA TRP A 118 -12.18 0.25 0.70
C TRP A 118 -11.11 1.26 1.10
N SER A 119 -11.42 2.22 1.99
CA SER A 119 -10.49 3.27 2.45
C SER A 119 -9.80 2.92 3.76
N LEU A 120 -10.40 2.06 4.61
CA LEU A 120 -9.83 1.69 5.89
C LEU A 120 -8.44 1.08 5.73
N THR A 121 -7.46 1.62 6.44
CA THR A 121 -6.13 1.00 6.54
C THR A 121 -6.27 -0.37 7.18
N PRO A 122 -5.75 -1.47 6.56
CA PRO A 122 -5.72 -2.78 7.18
C PRO A 122 -5.07 -2.73 8.57
N GLU A 123 -5.66 -3.41 9.56
CA GLU A 123 -5.27 -3.29 10.98
C GLU A 123 -3.77 -3.52 11.20
N ARG A 124 -3.18 -4.51 10.52
CA ARG A 124 -1.76 -4.78 10.64
C ARG A 124 -0.92 -3.61 10.12
N LEU A 125 -1.29 -3.01 9.00
CA LEU A 125 -0.60 -1.85 8.44
C LEU A 125 -0.78 -0.60 9.31
N ALA A 126 -1.96 -0.42 9.89
CA ALA A 126 -2.19 0.68 10.85
C ALA A 126 -1.28 0.54 12.09
N ASN A 127 -1.07 -0.69 12.58
CA ASN A 127 -0.14 -0.94 13.67
C ASN A 127 1.32 -0.65 13.25
N GLU A 128 1.73 -1.03 12.05
CA GLU A 128 3.07 -0.74 11.50
C GLU A 128 3.31 0.78 11.36
N ILE A 129 2.28 1.55 10.99
CA ILE A 129 2.36 3.03 11.03
C ILE A 129 2.53 3.52 12.47
N ALA A 130 1.72 3.00 13.40
CA ALA A 130 1.76 3.40 14.81
C ALA A 130 3.13 3.09 15.46
N ASP A 131 3.78 2.00 15.06
CA ASP A 131 5.11 1.61 15.54
C ASP A 131 6.23 2.60 15.16
N LYS A 132 6.00 3.46 14.16
CA LYS A 132 6.95 4.53 13.78
C LYS A 132 6.89 5.75 14.70
N VAL A 133 5.88 5.83 15.55
CA VAL A 133 5.73 6.91 16.53
C VAL A 133 6.26 6.45 17.87
N PRO A 134 7.15 7.21 18.53
CA PRO A 134 7.63 6.88 19.86
C PRO A 134 6.48 6.73 20.86
N ALA A 135 6.54 5.71 21.71
CA ALA A 135 5.54 5.49 22.74
C ALA A 135 5.45 6.72 23.67
N GLY A 136 4.24 7.07 24.08
CA GLY A 136 3.98 8.22 24.93
C GLY A 136 3.88 9.57 24.19
N SER A 137 4.15 9.62 22.87
CA SER A 137 3.91 10.82 22.06
C SER A 137 2.43 11.17 22.01
N SER A 138 2.13 12.45 21.82
CA SER A 138 0.79 12.89 21.45
C SER A 138 0.60 12.81 19.92
N VAL A 139 -0.54 12.27 19.47
CA VAL A 139 -0.88 12.13 18.04
C VAL A 139 -2.23 12.79 17.77
N PHE A 140 -2.27 13.58 16.73
CA PHE A 140 -3.51 14.12 16.17
C PHE A 140 -3.81 13.45 14.83
N ASP A 141 -4.89 12.65 14.76
CA ASP A 141 -5.40 12.05 13.53
C ASP A 141 -6.51 12.96 12.96
N CYS A 142 -6.20 13.74 11.94
CA CYS A 142 -7.09 14.79 11.45
C CYS A 142 -8.12 14.32 10.41
N CYS A 143 -8.10 13.04 10.02
CA CYS A 143 -9.05 12.44 9.08
C CYS A 143 -9.30 10.97 9.48
N CYS A 144 -9.83 10.75 10.70
CA CYS A 144 -9.79 9.43 11.33
C CYS A 144 -10.75 8.39 10.70
N GLY A 145 -11.71 8.82 9.89
CA GLY A 145 -12.70 7.91 9.31
C GLY A 145 -13.39 7.06 10.37
N CYS A 146 -13.39 5.73 10.18
CA CYS A 146 -13.94 4.77 11.15
C CYS A 146 -12.97 4.42 12.30
N GLY A 147 -11.84 5.13 12.44
CA GLY A 147 -10.94 5.05 13.57
C GLY A 147 -9.80 4.04 13.45
N GLY A 148 -9.51 3.49 12.26
CA GLY A 148 -8.51 2.43 12.10
C GLY A 148 -7.11 2.83 12.59
N ASN A 149 -6.58 3.94 12.09
CA ASN A 149 -5.25 4.45 12.47
C ASN A 149 -5.27 5.03 13.89
N ALA A 150 -6.30 5.79 14.26
CA ALA A 150 -6.44 6.34 15.61
C ALA A 150 -6.42 5.25 16.70
N ILE A 151 -7.09 4.11 16.47
CA ILE A 151 -7.09 2.95 17.36
C ILE A 151 -5.68 2.32 17.45
N ALA A 152 -4.98 2.22 16.32
CA ALA A 152 -3.63 1.67 16.30
C ALA A 152 -2.66 2.54 17.11
N PHE A 153 -2.69 3.86 16.91
CA PHE A 153 -1.88 4.81 17.70
C PHE A 153 -2.20 4.77 19.19
N ALA A 154 -3.49 4.68 19.55
CA ALA A 154 -3.93 4.73 20.94
C ALA A 154 -3.48 3.54 21.81
N ARG A 155 -2.91 2.51 21.20
CA ARG A 155 -2.28 1.40 21.95
C ARG A 155 -1.00 1.82 22.66
N ARG A 156 -0.41 2.96 22.27
CA ARG A 156 0.91 3.38 22.76
C ARG A 156 1.10 4.90 22.90
N CYS A 157 0.17 5.68 22.37
CA CYS A 157 0.23 7.14 22.29
C CYS A 157 -1.03 7.77 22.88
N ALA A 158 -0.94 9.02 23.31
CA ALA A 158 -2.11 9.84 23.61
C ALA A 158 -2.71 10.36 22.29
N VAL A 159 -3.96 9.98 21.96
CA VAL A 159 -4.55 10.27 20.65
C VAL A 159 -5.77 11.16 20.78
N THR A 160 -5.76 12.21 19.98
CA THR A 160 -6.98 12.95 19.61
C THR A 160 -7.24 12.77 18.12
N ALA A 161 -8.51 12.66 17.74
CA ALA A 161 -8.88 12.38 16.36
C ALA A 161 -10.13 13.17 15.95
N ILE A 162 -10.22 13.53 14.68
CA ILE A 162 -11.42 14.16 14.11
C ILE A 162 -11.77 13.56 12.75
N ASP A 163 -13.04 13.69 12.41
CA ASP A 163 -13.56 13.52 11.05
C ASP A 163 -14.72 14.48 10.84
N VAL A 164 -14.92 14.96 9.62
CA VAL A 164 -16.05 15.86 9.30
C VAL A 164 -17.40 15.15 9.36
N SER A 165 -17.41 13.83 9.20
CA SER A 165 -18.60 12.99 9.21
C SER A 165 -18.96 12.56 10.63
N SER A 166 -20.11 13.05 11.16
CA SER A 166 -20.63 12.60 12.45
C SER A 166 -20.88 11.09 12.51
N ASP A 167 -21.31 10.48 11.41
CA ASP A 167 -21.55 9.03 11.33
C ASP A 167 -20.25 8.23 11.46
N ARG A 168 -19.17 8.69 10.82
CA ARG A 168 -17.85 8.07 10.94
C ARG A 168 -17.28 8.25 12.34
N VAL A 169 -17.42 9.42 12.94
CA VAL A 169 -17.05 9.67 14.34
C VAL A 169 -17.80 8.72 15.27
N ALA A 170 -19.11 8.51 15.08
CA ALA A 170 -19.88 7.54 15.87
C ALA A 170 -19.35 6.10 15.70
N LEU A 171 -19.00 5.69 14.46
CA LEU A 171 -18.38 4.41 14.19
C LEU A 171 -17.00 4.30 14.84
N ALA A 172 -16.15 5.33 14.72
CA ALA A 172 -14.83 5.36 15.30
C ALA A 172 -14.85 5.23 16.83
N ARG A 173 -15.73 5.98 17.51
CA ARG A 173 -15.95 5.88 18.97
C ARG A 173 -16.43 4.47 19.38
N ARG A 174 -17.33 3.87 18.61
CA ARG A 174 -17.78 2.49 18.84
C ARG A 174 -16.62 1.50 18.67
N ASN A 175 -15.85 1.65 17.59
CA ASN A 175 -14.73 0.77 17.30
C ASN A 175 -13.64 0.89 18.37
N ALA A 176 -13.31 2.11 18.82
CA ALA A 176 -12.36 2.33 19.91
C ALA A 176 -12.76 1.59 21.21
N LYS A 177 -14.06 1.63 21.57
CA LYS A 177 -14.60 0.86 22.72
C LYS A 177 -14.42 -0.65 22.52
N ILE A 178 -14.67 -1.19 21.32
CA ILE A 178 -14.50 -2.61 21.00
C ILE A 178 -13.02 -3.03 21.14
N TYR A 179 -12.12 -2.13 20.74
CA TYR A 179 -10.67 -2.35 20.85
C TYR A 179 -10.12 -2.08 22.24
N GLY A 180 -10.94 -1.51 23.15
CA GLY A 180 -10.53 -1.22 24.52
C GLY A 180 -9.43 -0.18 24.62
N VAL A 181 -9.43 0.79 23.72
CA VAL A 181 -8.46 1.90 23.69
C VAL A 181 -9.16 3.23 24.02
N ASP A 182 -8.41 4.14 24.63
CA ASP A 182 -8.88 5.49 24.94
C ASP A 182 -8.43 6.45 23.82
N VAL A 183 -9.39 7.03 23.14
CA VAL A 183 -9.19 8.02 22.06
C VAL A 183 -10.24 9.08 22.19
N ARG A 184 -9.83 10.34 22.28
CA ARG A 184 -10.76 11.45 22.13
C ARG A 184 -11.05 11.67 20.64
N ILE A 185 -12.28 11.40 20.23
CA ILE A 185 -12.73 11.52 18.84
C ILE A 185 -13.86 12.53 18.75
N ASP A 186 -13.71 13.59 17.97
CA ASP A 186 -14.69 14.65 17.82
C ASP A 186 -15.06 14.84 16.34
N VAL A 187 -16.24 15.43 16.09
CA VAL A 187 -16.59 15.94 14.76
C VAL A 187 -15.84 17.25 14.56
N GLY A 188 -15.10 17.36 13.45
CA GLY A 188 -14.30 18.55 13.19
C GLY A 188 -13.77 18.59 11.76
N ASP A 189 -13.38 19.79 11.36
CA ASP A 189 -12.76 20.07 10.06
C ASP A 189 -11.25 20.29 10.27
N ALA A 190 -10.42 19.47 9.60
CA ALA A 190 -8.97 19.51 9.71
C ALA A 190 -8.36 20.89 9.40
N LEU A 191 -9.01 21.66 8.51
CA LEU A 191 -8.53 23.01 8.12
C LEU A 191 -8.89 24.10 9.14
N ARG A 192 -9.82 23.82 10.04
CA ARG A 192 -10.30 24.78 11.06
C ARG A 192 -9.89 24.38 12.48
N ASP A 193 -9.33 23.19 12.64
CA ASP A 193 -8.89 22.71 13.95
C ASP A 193 -7.52 23.29 14.29
N GLU A 194 -7.36 23.82 15.48
CA GLU A 194 -6.15 24.49 15.97
C GLU A 194 -5.35 23.61 16.96
N ARG A 195 -5.69 22.34 17.12
CA ARG A 195 -4.98 21.42 18.04
C ARG A 195 -3.52 21.32 17.68
N THR A 196 -2.73 21.07 18.71
CA THR A 196 -1.30 20.80 18.64
C THR A 196 -1.02 19.38 19.14
N ALA A 197 0.02 18.75 18.62
CA ALA A 197 0.50 17.45 19.08
C ALA A 197 1.98 17.27 18.69
N ASP A 198 2.63 16.21 19.18
CA ASP A 198 3.96 15.85 18.68
C ASP A 198 3.90 15.41 17.22
N VAL A 199 2.89 14.61 16.87
CA VAL A 199 2.72 14.06 15.53
C VAL A 199 1.34 14.38 14.99
N LEU A 200 1.30 14.92 13.77
CA LEU A 200 0.11 15.00 12.93
C LEU A 200 0.05 13.76 12.03
N PHE A 201 -1.05 13.02 12.07
CA PHE A 201 -1.33 11.98 11.09
C PHE A 201 -2.42 12.45 10.11
N VAL A 202 -2.14 12.29 8.81
CA VAL A 202 -3.04 12.71 7.73
C VAL A 202 -3.33 11.56 6.80
N ASP A 203 -4.55 11.05 6.82
CA ASP A 203 -5.08 10.10 5.82
C ASP A 203 -6.21 10.79 5.06
N ALA A 204 -5.86 11.83 4.29
CA ALA A 204 -6.81 12.60 3.49
C ALA A 204 -7.49 11.71 2.44
N PRO A 205 -8.78 11.93 2.13
CA PRO A 205 -9.47 11.13 1.12
C PRO A 205 -8.84 11.31 -0.27
N TRP A 206 -8.51 10.19 -0.94
CA TRP A 206 -7.98 10.18 -2.31
C TRP A 206 -9.08 10.15 -3.37
N GLY A 207 -10.32 9.87 -2.95
CA GLY A 207 -11.40 9.52 -3.85
C GLY A 207 -11.26 8.08 -4.39
N ARG A 208 -12.35 7.52 -4.89
CA ARG A 208 -12.37 6.16 -5.46
C ARG A 208 -11.67 6.09 -6.81
N GLU A 209 -11.77 7.16 -7.57
CA GLU A 209 -11.25 7.31 -8.95
C GLU A 209 -9.87 8.01 -9.00
N TRP A 210 -9.07 7.92 -7.93
CA TRP A 210 -7.74 8.55 -7.91
C TRP A 210 -6.86 8.02 -9.07
N ASP A 211 -6.00 8.89 -9.61
CA ASP A 211 -5.12 8.55 -10.72
C ASP A 211 -4.08 7.48 -10.30
N LYS A 212 -4.13 6.33 -10.97
CA LYS A 212 -3.24 5.17 -10.68
C LYS A 212 -1.84 5.35 -11.24
N GLU A 213 -1.62 6.30 -12.12
CA GLU A 213 -0.33 6.54 -12.76
C GLU A 213 0.43 7.68 -12.07
N ARG A 214 -0.27 8.77 -11.70
CA ARG A 214 0.34 9.93 -11.05
C ARG A 214 -0.66 10.69 -10.19
N THR A 215 -0.30 10.97 -8.96
CA THR A 215 -0.96 11.94 -8.06
C THR A 215 0.09 12.88 -7.46
N ASP A 216 -0.35 14.04 -7.00
CA ASP A 216 0.47 15.05 -6.33
C ASP A 216 -0.39 15.86 -5.36
N LEU A 217 0.12 16.98 -4.83
CA LEU A 217 -0.63 17.82 -3.90
C LEU A 217 -1.86 18.50 -4.54
N ASP A 218 -1.83 18.76 -5.85
CA ASP A 218 -3.00 19.33 -6.54
C ASP A 218 -4.14 18.32 -6.64
N SER A 219 -3.79 17.03 -6.73
CA SER A 219 -4.76 15.92 -6.70
C SER A 219 -5.30 15.67 -5.28
N LEU A 220 -4.64 16.16 -4.25
CA LEU A 220 -4.96 15.95 -2.83
C LEU A 220 -5.04 17.30 -2.07
N PRO A 221 -6.01 18.17 -2.40
CA PRO A 221 -6.07 19.54 -1.88
C PRO A 221 -6.14 19.60 -0.34
N LEU A 222 -6.88 18.68 0.30
CA LEU A 222 -6.93 18.66 1.77
C LEU A 222 -5.54 18.38 2.38
N LEU A 223 -4.79 17.42 1.81
CA LEU A 223 -3.42 17.16 2.28
C LEU A 223 -2.53 18.40 2.11
N ARG A 224 -2.58 19.04 0.93
CA ARG A 224 -1.81 20.26 0.64
C ARG A 224 -2.08 21.34 1.68
N ASP A 225 -3.36 21.60 1.95
CA ASP A 225 -3.78 22.71 2.82
C ASP A 225 -3.46 22.41 4.30
N VAL A 226 -3.60 21.15 4.74
CA VAL A 226 -3.20 20.68 6.07
C VAL A 226 -1.68 20.80 6.26
N LEU A 227 -0.89 20.39 5.27
CA LEU A 227 0.58 20.53 5.33
C LEU A 227 1.02 21.98 5.46
N ALA A 228 0.33 22.91 4.80
CA ALA A 228 0.63 24.34 4.86
C ALA A 228 0.42 24.93 6.27
N THR A 229 -0.49 24.38 7.07
CA THR A 229 -0.83 24.82 8.42
C THR A 229 -0.13 24.03 9.54
N ALA A 230 0.62 23.00 9.20
CA ALA A 230 1.27 22.11 10.17
C ALA A 230 2.47 22.73 10.92
N PRO A 231 3.34 23.58 10.31
CA PRO A 231 4.49 24.16 11.00
C PRO A 231 4.09 24.96 12.25
N GLY A 232 4.87 24.79 13.32
CA GLY A 232 4.61 25.44 14.61
C GLY A 232 3.52 24.77 15.46
N ARG A 233 2.73 23.88 14.88
CA ARG A 233 1.68 23.12 15.59
C ARG A 233 2.11 21.68 15.90
N PHE A 234 2.94 21.11 15.05
CA PHE A 234 3.42 19.74 15.12
C PHE A 234 4.92 19.69 14.93
N LYS A 235 5.58 18.67 15.48
CA LYS A 235 7.02 18.40 15.28
C LYS A 235 7.27 17.49 14.09
N ARG A 236 6.27 16.68 13.74
CA ARG A 236 6.35 15.65 12.69
C ARG A 236 5.00 15.45 12.03
N VAL A 237 5.00 15.23 10.73
CA VAL A 237 3.82 14.83 9.97
C VAL A 237 4.02 13.46 9.37
N LEU A 238 3.08 12.57 9.59
CA LEU A 238 2.94 11.30 8.87
C LEU A 238 1.74 11.43 7.94
N ALA A 239 1.96 11.41 6.63
CA ALA A 239 0.89 11.50 5.64
C ALA A 239 0.79 10.23 4.81
N LYS A 240 -0.40 9.63 4.78
CA LYS A 240 -0.68 8.46 3.95
C LYS A 240 -1.19 8.92 2.58
N VAL A 241 -0.48 8.53 1.52
CA VAL A 241 -0.75 8.95 0.14
C VAL A 241 -0.87 7.75 -0.80
N PRO A 242 -1.52 7.92 -1.97
CA PRO A 242 -1.60 6.87 -2.98
C PRO A 242 -0.21 6.38 -3.42
N PRO A 243 -0.08 5.12 -3.88
CA PRO A 243 1.19 4.62 -4.42
C PRO A 243 1.78 5.49 -5.55
N SER A 244 0.90 6.07 -6.38
CA SER A 244 1.29 6.94 -7.51
C SER A 244 1.66 8.38 -7.11
N PHE A 245 1.67 8.71 -5.82
CA PHE A 245 2.00 10.06 -5.36
C PHE A 245 3.46 10.40 -5.66
N ALA A 246 3.69 11.53 -6.32
CA ALA A 246 5.01 12.06 -6.59
C ALA A 246 5.62 12.63 -5.29
N THR A 247 6.51 11.89 -4.64
CA THR A 247 7.06 12.25 -3.32
C THR A 247 7.84 13.55 -3.34
N ALA A 248 8.42 13.93 -4.48
CA ALA A 248 9.06 15.22 -4.70
C ALA A 248 8.13 16.43 -4.49
N ALA A 249 6.80 16.23 -4.48
CA ALA A 249 5.84 17.28 -4.16
C ALA A 249 5.86 17.70 -2.68
N VAL A 250 6.49 16.90 -1.80
CA VAL A 250 6.69 17.23 -0.37
C VAL A 250 8.19 17.17 -0.05
N PRO A 251 8.94 18.24 -0.34
CA PRO A 251 10.39 18.28 -0.13
C PRO A 251 10.75 18.02 1.33
N GLY A 252 11.80 17.22 1.56
CA GLY A 252 12.28 16.86 2.90
C GLY A 252 11.54 15.68 3.55
N ALA A 253 10.42 15.21 2.99
CA ALA A 253 9.76 14.02 3.50
C ALA A 253 10.49 12.75 3.09
N ALA A 254 10.73 11.85 4.06
CA ALA A 254 11.08 10.48 3.76
C ALA A 254 9.84 9.72 3.26
N ALA A 255 10.03 8.77 2.33
CA ALA A 255 8.95 7.98 1.77
C ALA A 255 9.14 6.49 2.06
N GLU A 256 8.07 5.80 2.44
CA GLU A 256 8.09 4.35 2.66
C GLU A 256 6.86 3.68 2.04
N ALA A 257 7.10 2.61 1.28
CA ALA A 257 6.04 1.83 0.66
C ALA A 257 5.50 0.76 1.62
N PHE A 258 4.20 0.77 1.86
CA PHE A 258 3.50 -0.22 2.66
C PHE A 258 2.85 -1.27 1.75
N PHE A 259 3.20 -2.53 1.98
CA PHE A 259 2.71 -3.68 1.23
C PHE A 259 1.69 -4.46 2.05
N GLY A 260 0.73 -5.08 1.38
CA GLY A 260 -0.16 -6.03 2.05
C GLY A 260 0.58 -7.25 2.60
N HIS A 261 -0.12 -8.05 3.40
CA HIS A 261 0.44 -9.23 4.06
C HIS A 261 -0.18 -10.54 3.58
N GLU A 262 -1.28 -10.47 2.87
CA GLU A 262 -1.98 -11.64 2.36
C GLU A 262 -1.50 -12.02 0.95
N SER A 263 -1.74 -13.24 0.54
CA SER A 263 -1.30 -13.76 -0.76
C SER A 263 -1.79 -12.91 -1.95
N GLY A 264 -2.89 -12.21 -1.79
CA GLY A 264 -3.46 -11.35 -2.81
C GLY A 264 -2.89 -9.93 -2.86
N ASP A 265 -2.18 -9.49 -1.83
CA ASP A 265 -1.64 -8.13 -1.75
C ASP A 265 -0.19 -8.01 -1.26
N ALA A 266 0.49 -9.13 -0.96
CA ALA A 266 1.86 -9.13 -0.45
C ALA A 266 2.90 -8.45 -1.37
N ARG A 267 2.64 -8.41 -2.67
CA ARG A 267 3.47 -7.72 -3.67
C ARG A 267 2.88 -6.40 -4.14
N ARG A 268 1.90 -5.86 -3.42
CA ARG A 268 1.23 -4.61 -3.80
C ARG A 268 1.53 -3.53 -2.81
N VAL A 269 2.01 -2.41 -3.32
CA VAL A 269 2.04 -1.18 -2.53
C VAL A 269 0.58 -0.75 -2.30
N LYS A 270 0.18 -0.75 -1.05
CA LYS A 270 -1.17 -0.33 -0.63
C LYS A 270 -1.25 1.19 -0.55
N PHE A 271 -0.20 1.80 -0.05
CA PHE A 271 -0.01 3.24 0.07
C PHE A 271 1.47 3.55 0.29
N VAL A 272 1.81 4.80 0.18
CA VAL A 272 3.09 5.35 0.62
C VAL A 272 2.84 6.17 1.88
N LEU A 273 3.69 6.02 2.87
CA LEU A 273 3.74 6.89 4.04
C LEU A 273 4.85 7.91 3.83
N LEU A 274 4.47 9.18 3.85
CA LEU A 274 5.41 10.29 3.92
C LEU A 274 5.68 10.61 5.38
N ASP A 275 6.93 10.88 5.71
CA ASP A 275 7.41 11.18 7.04
C ASP A 275 8.22 12.50 6.98
N LEU A 276 7.63 13.56 7.46
CA LEU A 276 8.19 14.90 7.42
C LEU A 276 8.45 15.41 8.84
N VAL A 277 9.67 15.75 9.15
CA VAL A 277 10.07 16.47 10.37
C VAL A 277 9.96 17.96 10.08
N LEU A 278 9.26 18.71 10.95
CA LEU A 278 8.98 20.13 10.81
C LEU A 278 9.93 21.00 11.62
#